data_8bfc02b95fcfde604cba4eb01d289f1b
#
_entry.id   8bfc02b95fcfde604cba4eb01d289f1b
#
_cell.length_a   1.000
_cell.length_b   1.000
_cell.length_c   1.000
_cell.angle_alpha   90.00
_cell.angle_beta   90.00
_cell.angle_gamma   90.00
#
_symmetry.space_group_name_H-M   'P 1'
#
loop_
_entity.id
_entity.type
_entity.pdbx_description
1 polymer ?
#
loop_
_entity_poly.entity_id
_entity_poly.type
_entity_poly.pdbx_seq_one_letter_code
_entity_poly.pdbx_strand_id
1 'polypeptide(L)'
;QMKELSNLESNKETELDTTFLIVNYWASWCLECIEEHELLISLNQIKSFEGKVVLISFQDNVSNSKEFLSKYGYGNLIYLTDTKSKFAINSGVFGVPETHIIKNGVIIRKYLGPLSFGDVEEIIFLYS
;
A
#
# COMPACT_ATOMS: atom_id res chain seq x y z
N GLN A 1 11.91 4.01 8.84
CA GLN A 1 10.80 4.95 8.77
C GLN A 1 10.24 5.03 7.36
N MET A 2 8.94 5.19 7.26
CA MET A 2 8.27 5.27 5.95
C MET A 2 8.79 6.45 5.12
N LYS A 3 9.12 7.55 5.74
CA LYS A 3 9.67 8.73 5.05
C LYS A 3 11.04 8.48 4.42
N GLU A 4 11.72 7.39 4.79
CA GLU A 4 13.02 7.04 4.23
C GLU A 4 12.89 6.22 2.96
N LEU A 5 11.67 5.79 2.61
CA LEU A 5 11.42 5.01 1.42
C LEU A 5 11.35 5.92 0.19
N SER A 6 11.84 5.42 -0.94
CA SER A 6 11.82 6.17 -2.19
C SER A 6 10.52 5.96 -2.94
N ASN A 7 10.05 7.01 -3.60
CA ASN A 7 8.91 6.91 -4.49
C ASN A 7 9.28 6.07 -5.71
N LEU A 8 8.47 5.09 -6.06
CA LEU A 8 8.71 4.18 -7.17
C LEU A 8 8.85 4.90 -8.51
N GLU A 9 8.05 5.93 -8.73
CA GLU A 9 8.02 6.65 -10.00
C GLU A 9 9.14 7.68 -10.10
N SER A 10 9.37 8.46 -9.06
CA SER A 10 10.33 9.56 -9.07
C SER A 10 11.71 9.19 -8.54
N ASN A 11 11.85 8.06 -7.86
CA ASN A 11 13.06 7.62 -7.18
C ASN A 11 13.57 8.64 -6.14
N LYS A 12 12.67 9.38 -5.54
CA LYS A 12 12.97 10.37 -4.50
C LYS A 12 12.23 10.03 -3.23
N GLU A 13 12.75 10.51 -2.11
CA GLU A 13 12.04 10.38 -0.84
C GLU A 13 10.70 11.12 -0.92
N THR A 14 9.68 10.54 -0.29
CA THR A 14 8.34 11.10 -0.29
C THR A 14 7.96 11.49 1.12
N GLU A 15 7.54 12.72 1.31
CA GLU A 15 6.97 13.15 2.58
C GLU A 15 5.51 12.74 2.61
N LEU A 16 5.12 12.05 3.68
CA LEU A 16 3.76 11.60 3.88
C LEU A 16 3.18 12.19 5.15
N ASP A 17 1.92 12.58 5.05
CA ASP A 17 1.14 12.93 6.22
C ASP A 17 0.65 11.65 6.88
N THR A 18 1.23 11.29 8.02
CA THR A 18 0.91 10.05 8.72
C THR A 18 -0.26 10.18 9.69
N THR A 19 -1.04 11.26 9.61
CA THR A 19 -2.25 11.42 10.41
C THR A 19 -3.20 10.26 10.15
N PHE A 20 -3.38 9.90 8.88
CA PHE A 20 -4.12 8.72 8.48
C PHE A 20 -3.59 8.19 7.15
N LEU A 21 -3.26 6.89 7.11
CA LEU A 21 -2.84 6.21 5.88
C LEU A 21 -3.43 4.81 5.84
N ILE A 22 -3.73 4.37 4.63
CA ILE A 22 -4.01 2.97 4.31
C ILE A 22 -2.76 2.48 3.59
N VAL A 23 -1.98 1.61 4.24
CA VAL A 23 -0.70 1.12 3.70
C VAL A 23 -0.86 -0.34 3.29
N ASN A 24 -0.63 -0.61 2.02
CA ASN A 24 -0.72 -1.96 1.48
C ASN A 24 0.67 -2.43 1.07
N TYR A 25 1.05 -3.62 1.52
CA TYR A 25 2.27 -4.31 1.10
C TYR A 25 1.93 -5.27 -0.02
N TRP A 26 2.63 -5.16 -1.14
CA TRP A 26 2.31 -5.89 -2.36
C TRP A 26 3.59 -6.32 -3.09
N ALA A 27 3.43 -7.16 -4.12
CA ALA A 27 4.53 -7.52 -5.00
C ALA A 27 4.00 -7.85 -6.39
N SER A 28 4.83 -7.63 -7.40
CA SER A 28 4.45 -7.93 -8.78
C SER A 28 4.26 -9.43 -9.04
N TRP A 29 4.91 -10.28 -8.24
CA TRP A 29 4.81 -11.74 -8.35
C TRP A 29 3.62 -12.33 -7.57
N CYS A 30 2.86 -11.50 -6.90
CA CYS A 30 1.78 -11.93 -6.01
C CYS A 30 0.44 -11.96 -6.74
N LEU A 31 -0.11 -13.16 -6.96
CA LEU A 31 -1.37 -13.33 -7.67
C LEU A 31 -2.54 -12.65 -6.98
N GLU A 32 -2.64 -12.80 -5.66
CA GLU A 32 -3.72 -12.19 -4.89
C GLU A 32 -3.65 -10.66 -4.89
N CYS A 33 -2.45 -10.09 -5.09
CA CYS A 33 -2.28 -8.65 -5.21
C CYS A 33 -2.91 -8.12 -6.51
N ILE A 34 -2.92 -8.94 -7.57
CA ILE A 34 -3.58 -8.58 -8.82
C ILE A 34 -5.09 -8.43 -8.59
N GLU A 35 -5.67 -9.39 -7.90
CA GLU A 35 -7.12 -9.41 -7.65
C GLU A 35 -7.56 -8.22 -6.80
N GLU A 36 -6.73 -7.82 -5.84
CA GLU A 36 -7.07 -6.76 -4.89
C GLU A 36 -6.77 -5.35 -5.43
N HIS A 37 -5.95 -5.23 -6.47
CA HIS A 37 -5.41 -3.94 -6.91
C HIS A 37 -6.49 -2.90 -7.24
N GLU A 38 -7.56 -3.32 -7.92
CA GLU A 38 -8.66 -2.41 -8.25
C GLU A 38 -9.41 -1.92 -7.01
N LEU A 39 -9.49 -2.74 -5.98
CA LEU A 39 -10.13 -2.33 -4.72
C LEU A 39 -9.34 -1.21 -4.06
N LEU A 40 -8.01 -1.29 -4.09
CA LEU A 40 -7.14 -0.24 -3.54
C LEU A 40 -7.28 1.06 -4.32
N ILE A 41 -7.36 0.97 -5.65
CA ILE A 41 -7.60 2.14 -6.50
C ILE A 41 -8.96 2.76 -6.15
N SER A 42 -9.99 1.93 -5.97
CA SER A 42 -11.33 2.39 -5.61
C SER A 42 -11.35 3.08 -4.24
N LEU A 43 -10.60 2.57 -3.26
CA LEU A 43 -10.50 3.22 -1.95
C LEU A 43 -9.93 4.62 -2.08
N ASN A 44 -8.92 4.80 -2.93
CA ASN A 44 -8.31 6.11 -3.13
C ASN A 44 -9.24 7.12 -3.78
N GLN A 45 -10.28 6.65 -4.46
CA GLN A 45 -11.27 7.53 -5.10
C GLN A 45 -12.28 8.09 -4.10
N ILE A 46 -12.36 7.53 -2.91
CA ILE A 46 -13.19 8.04 -1.84
C ILE A 46 -12.55 9.33 -1.33
N LYS A 47 -13.32 10.40 -1.25
CA LYS A 47 -12.80 11.73 -0.93
C LYS A 47 -11.96 11.74 0.34
N SER A 48 -12.41 11.05 1.39
CA SER A 48 -11.69 10.99 2.67
C SER A 48 -10.35 10.29 2.57
N PHE A 49 -10.16 9.42 1.57
CA PHE A 49 -8.96 8.60 1.40
C PHE A 49 -8.06 9.06 0.27
N GLU A 50 -8.47 10.06 -0.48
CA GLU A 50 -7.69 10.56 -1.62
C GLU A 50 -6.28 10.98 -1.19
N GLY A 51 -5.27 10.40 -1.84
CA GLY A 51 -3.87 10.67 -1.49
C GLY A 51 -3.38 9.99 -0.23
N LYS A 52 -4.19 9.10 0.36
CA LYS A 52 -3.85 8.41 1.62
C LYS A 52 -3.63 6.91 1.46
N VAL A 53 -3.74 6.39 0.25
CA VAL A 53 -3.49 4.97 -0.03
C VAL A 53 -2.07 4.82 -0.55
N VAL A 54 -1.23 4.12 0.21
CA VAL A 54 0.19 3.96 -0.07
C VAL A 54 0.48 2.48 -0.26
N LEU A 55 1.14 2.13 -1.37
CA LEU A 55 1.56 0.77 -1.63
C LEU A 55 3.08 0.66 -1.52
N ILE A 56 3.55 -0.29 -0.73
CA ILE A 56 4.98 -0.52 -0.51
C ILE A 56 5.31 -1.90 -1.08
N SER A 57 6.24 -1.96 -2.03
CA SER A 57 6.65 -3.23 -2.63
C SER A 57 7.45 -4.07 -1.64
N PHE A 58 7.21 -5.38 -1.67
CA PHE A 58 7.81 -6.35 -0.76
C PHE A 58 8.57 -7.40 -1.56
N GLN A 59 9.87 -7.54 -1.28
CA GLN A 59 10.73 -8.53 -1.96
C GLN A 59 10.55 -8.53 -3.48
N ASP A 60 10.66 -7.35 -4.06
CA ASP A 60 10.41 -7.13 -5.47
C ASP A 60 11.45 -6.15 -6.02
N ASN A 61 11.52 -6.02 -7.35
CA ASN A 61 12.39 -5.03 -7.95
C ASN A 61 11.58 -3.96 -8.68
N VAL A 62 12.20 -2.81 -8.87
CA VAL A 62 11.53 -1.64 -9.45
C VAL A 62 11.00 -1.94 -10.86
N SER A 63 11.78 -2.65 -11.67
CA SER A 63 11.40 -2.95 -13.05
C SER A 63 10.12 -3.79 -13.11
N ASN A 64 10.06 -4.86 -12.32
CA ASN A 64 8.88 -5.73 -12.29
C ASN A 64 7.68 -5.03 -11.67
N SER A 65 7.91 -4.19 -10.66
CA SER A 65 6.82 -3.40 -10.06
C SER A 65 6.21 -2.43 -11.08
N LYS A 66 7.06 -1.74 -11.84
CA LYS A 66 6.58 -0.82 -12.88
C LYS A 66 5.83 -1.54 -13.99
N GLU A 67 6.30 -2.72 -14.39
CA GLU A 67 5.62 -3.53 -15.41
C GLU A 67 4.22 -3.91 -14.95
N PHE A 68 4.09 -4.36 -13.70
CA PHE A 68 2.79 -4.66 -13.09
C PHE A 68 1.86 -3.45 -13.17
N LEU A 69 2.34 -2.29 -12.72
CA LEU A 69 1.53 -1.08 -12.66
C LEU A 69 1.16 -0.54 -14.04
N SER A 70 2.03 -0.73 -15.03
CA SER A 70 1.71 -0.38 -16.42
C SER A 70 0.56 -1.23 -16.95
N LYS A 71 0.47 -2.49 -16.51
CA LYS A 71 -0.58 -3.41 -16.94
C LYS A 71 -1.88 -3.22 -16.17
N TYR A 72 -1.80 -3.05 -14.86
CA TYR A 72 -2.99 -3.03 -13.99
C TYR A 72 -3.41 -1.64 -13.53
N GLY A 73 -2.60 -0.64 -13.81
CA GLY A 73 -2.91 0.76 -13.53
C GLY A 73 -2.25 1.29 -12.26
N TYR A 74 -1.84 2.56 -12.31
CA TYR A 74 -1.29 3.26 -11.16
C TYR A 74 -2.39 3.84 -10.25
N GLY A 75 -3.50 4.29 -10.82
CA GLY A 75 -4.68 4.75 -10.10
C GLY A 75 -4.46 5.94 -9.16
N ASN A 76 -3.45 6.77 -9.42
CA ASN A 76 -3.07 7.90 -8.58
C ASN A 76 -2.73 7.52 -7.12
N LEU A 77 -2.38 6.26 -6.90
CA LEU A 77 -1.90 5.81 -5.60
C LEU A 77 -0.44 6.23 -5.40
N ILE A 78 -0.01 6.21 -4.15
CA ILE A 78 1.39 6.49 -3.80
C ILE A 78 2.12 5.15 -3.73
N TYR A 79 3.19 5.00 -4.51
CA TYR A 79 3.98 3.76 -4.54
C TYR A 79 5.37 4.03 -4.00
N LEU A 80 5.76 3.27 -2.97
CA LEU A 80 7.08 3.37 -2.36
C LEU A 80 7.86 2.09 -2.55
N THR A 81 9.17 2.21 -2.63
CA THR A 81 10.08 1.07 -2.69
C THR A 81 10.78 0.92 -1.35
N ASP A 82 10.98 -0.32 -0.94
CA ASP A 82 11.59 -0.67 0.33
C ASP A 82 12.72 -1.65 0.04
N THR A 83 13.91 -1.14 -0.19
CA THR A 83 15.08 -1.98 -0.49
C THR A 83 15.29 -3.00 0.61
N LYS A 84 15.38 -4.28 0.24
CA LYS A 84 15.53 -5.41 1.16
C LYS A 84 14.34 -5.59 2.11
N SER A 85 13.24 -4.89 1.87
CA SER A 85 12.00 -5.00 2.65
C SER A 85 12.16 -4.79 4.15
N LYS A 86 13.12 -3.95 4.55
CA LYS A 86 13.39 -3.69 5.95
C LYS A 86 12.20 -3.05 6.67
N PHE A 87 11.58 -2.08 6.03
CA PHE A 87 10.44 -1.39 6.63
C PHE A 87 9.27 -2.36 6.84
N ALA A 88 8.99 -3.20 5.84
CA ALA A 88 7.93 -4.20 5.92
C ALA A 88 8.20 -5.19 7.06
N ILE A 89 9.40 -5.75 7.11
CA ILE A 89 9.78 -6.72 8.13
C ILE A 89 9.68 -6.10 9.53
N ASN A 90 10.17 -4.87 9.69
CA ASN A 90 10.09 -4.15 10.96
C ASN A 90 8.66 -3.83 11.37
N SER A 91 7.75 -3.77 10.41
CA SER A 91 6.32 -3.58 10.67
C SER A 91 5.58 -4.90 10.88
N GLY A 92 6.30 -6.01 10.90
CA GLY A 92 5.73 -7.33 11.14
C GLY A 92 5.14 -7.99 9.91
N VAL A 93 5.54 -7.56 8.71
CA VAL A 93 5.05 -8.13 7.46
C VAL A 93 5.99 -9.26 7.02
N PHE A 94 5.44 -10.45 6.82
CA PHE A 94 6.20 -11.62 6.39
C PHE A 94 5.64 -12.25 5.11
N GLY A 95 4.62 -11.63 4.52
CA GLY A 95 4.01 -12.09 3.28
C GLY A 95 3.10 -11.01 2.71
N VAL A 96 2.65 -11.20 1.49
CA VAL A 96 1.78 -10.25 0.78
C VAL A 96 0.56 -10.99 0.22
N PRO A 97 -0.57 -10.26 0.02
CA PRO A 97 -0.76 -8.87 0.43
C PRO A 97 -1.07 -8.72 1.91
N GLU A 98 -0.77 -7.57 2.45
CA GLU A 98 -1.13 -7.20 3.83
C GLU A 98 -1.42 -5.71 3.86
N THR A 99 -2.48 -5.29 4.58
CA THR A 99 -2.88 -3.89 4.64
C THR A 99 -2.92 -3.43 6.09
N HIS A 100 -2.28 -2.29 6.35
CA HIS A 100 -2.27 -1.67 7.67
C HIS A 100 -3.01 -0.35 7.64
N ILE A 101 -3.83 -0.11 8.67
CA ILE A 101 -4.39 1.22 8.91
C ILE A 101 -3.47 1.92 9.90
N ILE A 102 -2.97 3.08 9.49
CA ILE A 102 -2.07 3.90 10.30
C ILE A 102 -2.78 5.16 10.69
N LYS A 103 -2.77 5.46 11.98
CA LYS A 103 -3.35 6.68 12.52
C LYS A 103 -2.35 7.35 13.45
N ASN A 104 -2.02 8.60 13.15
CA ASN A 104 -1.01 9.37 13.90
C ASN A 104 0.32 8.60 14.02
N GLY A 105 0.75 7.98 12.92
CA GLY A 105 2.00 7.23 12.85
C GLY A 105 1.97 5.86 13.49
N VAL A 106 0.82 5.41 14.00
CA VAL A 106 0.70 4.12 14.71
C VAL A 106 -0.18 3.16 13.92
N ILE A 107 0.26 1.91 13.82
CA ILE A 107 -0.55 0.85 13.19
C ILE A 107 -1.68 0.50 14.16
N ILE A 108 -2.93 0.75 13.76
CA ILE A 108 -4.09 0.48 14.60
C ILE A 108 -4.88 -0.75 14.15
N ARG A 109 -4.65 -1.22 12.92
CA ARG A 109 -5.35 -2.39 12.39
C ARG A 109 -4.51 -3.02 11.29
N LYS A 110 -4.46 -4.35 11.26
CA LYS A 110 -3.82 -5.12 10.19
C LYS A 110 -4.84 -6.06 9.55
N TYR A 111 -4.85 -6.09 8.23
CA TYR A 111 -5.61 -7.06 7.45
C TYR A 111 -4.61 -7.98 6.77
N LEU A 112 -4.61 -9.26 7.12
CA LEU A 112 -3.71 -10.24 6.54
C LEU A 112 -4.36 -10.86 5.30
N GLY A 113 -3.59 -10.99 4.24
CA GLY A 113 -4.12 -11.47 2.96
C GLY A 113 -4.87 -10.39 2.20
N PRO A 114 -5.50 -10.75 1.07
CA PRO A 114 -6.24 -9.78 0.26
C PRO A 114 -7.45 -9.25 1.02
N LEU A 115 -7.75 -7.97 0.80
CA LEU A 115 -8.93 -7.35 1.38
C LEU A 115 -10.19 -7.97 0.78
N SER A 116 -11.13 -8.36 1.64
CA SER A 116 -12.46 -8.79 1.24
C SER A 116 -13.37 -7.57 1.07
N PHE A 117 -14.55 -7.77 0.47
CA PHE A 117 -15.56 -6.70 0.42
C PHE A 117 -15.94 -6.26 1.84
N GLY A 118 -16.04 -7.21 2.76
CA GLY A 118 -16.33 -6.89 4.17
C GLY A 118 -15.26 -6.03 4.80
N ASP A 119 -13.99 -6.31 4.51
CA ASP A 119 -12.87 -5.50 5.00
C ASP A 119 -12.96 -4.08 4.43
N VAL A 120 -13.25 -3.95 3.16
CA VAL A 120 -13.39 -2.64 2.50
C VAL A 120 -14.54 -1.84 3.13
N GLU A 121 -15.68 -2.49 3.34
CA GLU A 121 -16.83 -1.85 4.00
C GLU A 121 -16.48 -1.39 5.41
N GLU A 122 -15.74 -2.21 6.16
CA GLU A 122 -15.28 -1.85 7.50
C GLU A 122 -14.38 -0.62 7.46
N ILE A 123 -13.43 -0.59 6.53
CA ILE A 123 -12.51 0.53 6.39
C ILE A 123 -13.29 1.83 6.09
N ILE A 124 -14.23 1.75 5.17
CA ILE A 124 -15.06 2.91 4.81
C ILE A 124 -15.90 3.36 6.01
N PHE A 125 -16.53 2.41 6.68
CA PHE A 125 -17.40 2.72 7.82
C PHE A 125 -16.63 3.37 8.97
N LEU A 126 -15.45 2.83 9.30
CA LEU A 126 -14.70 3.28 10.47
C LEU A 126 -13.86 4.53 10.21
N TYR A 127 -13.37 4.74 9.00
CA TYR A 127 -12.31 5.72 8.76
C TYR A 127 -12.62 6.79 7.70
N SER A 128 -13.66 6.63 6.92
CA SER A 128 -13.99 7.62 5.90
C SER A 128 -14.69 8.85 6.44
#